data_a703cf468bac54fd0f54856106995fb4
#
_entry.id   a703cf468bac54fd0f54856106995fb4
#
_cell.length_a   1.000
_cell.length_b   1.000
_cell.length_c   1.000
_cell.angle_alpha   90.00
_cell.angle_beta   90.00
_cell.angle_gamma   90.00
#
_symmetry.space_group_name_H-M   'P 1'
#
loop_
_entity.id
_entity.type
_entity.pdbx_description
1 polymer ?
#
loop_
_entity_poly.entity_id
_entity_poly.type
_entity_poly.pdbx_seq_one_letter_code
_entity_poly.pdbx_strand_id
1 'polypeptide(L)'
;PDNTDRNRTSPFAFTGNRFEFRAVGSSQNVATAACVLNTVVAESLTEFRAEVDALEAAGEDRSSAVMAVVRKFISESQDIMFEGNGYSKEWEIEAAARGLRAVRNVPEAYEVFNEPQTVELFDRTGVLAPNEVQARFEILNETYVKKLQIEARIIGDMCLNHVIPAAVRYQNILIENVKGMKDIFGDDYLNYCASEIETLKKISTYINNVSA
;
A
#
# COMPACT_ATOMS: atom_id res chain seq x y z
N PRO A 1 -8.91 19.74 -22.01
CA PRO A 1 -8.26 19.78 -20.70
C PRO A 1 -8.28 18.39 -20.11
N ASP A 2 -7.16 17.95 -19.59
CA ASP A 2 -7.04 16.69 -18.88
C ASP A 2 -7.86 16.79 -17.57
N ASN A 3 -8.87 15.94 -17.44
CA ASN A 3 -9.73 15.86 -16.25
C ASN A 3 -9.25 14.82 -15.25
N THR A 4 -8.05 14.27 -15.44
CA THR A 4 -7.48 13.25 -14.54
C THR A 4 -7.22 13.85 -13.17
N ASP A 5 -7.80 13.28 -12.13
CA ASP A 5 -7.53 13.66 -10.75
C ASP A 5 -6.05 13.35 -10.41
N ARG A 6 -5.28 14.40 -10.11
CA ARG A 6 -3.86 14.26 -9.78
C ARG A 6 -3.58 13.30 -8.61
N ASN A 7 -4.55 13.04 -7.74
CA ASN A 7 -4.42 12.09 -6.63
C ASN A 7 -4.60 10.62 -7.07
N ARG A 8 -5.07 10.38 -8.29
CA ARG A 8 -5.35 9.05 -8.85
C ARG A 8 -4.42 8.66 -10.00
N THR A 9 -3.43 9.49 -10.28
CA THR A 9 -2.36 9.24 -11.25
C THR A 9 -1.21 8.45 -10.62
N SER A 10 -0.11 8.31 -11.33
CA SER A 10 1.10 7.63 -10.87
C SER A 10 1.56 8.13 -9.50
N PRO A 11 2.05 7.24 -8.61
CA PRO A 11 2.71 7.63 -7.37
C PRO A 11 4.03 8.38 -7.62
N PHE A 12 4.56 8.38 -8.85
CA PHE A 12 5.72 9.13 -9.30
C PHE A 12 5.32 9.99 -10.51
N ALA A 13 4.57 11.06 -10.25
CA ALA A 13 3.95 11.88 -11.28
C ALA A 13 4.85 13.02 -11.75
N PHE A 14 4.89 13.27 -13.07
CA PHE A 14 5.49 14.46 -13.65
C PHE A 14 4.52 15.64 -13.57
N THR A 15 4.95 16.76 -12.99
CA THR A 15 4.10 17.94 -12.75
C THR A 15 4.56 19.18 -13.52
N GLY A 16 5.10 18.98 -14.71
CA GLY A 16 5.48 20.02 -15.67
C GLY A 16 6.97 20.37 -15.64
N ASN A 17 7.59 20.48 -14.48
CA ASN A 17 9.03 20.80 -14.34
C ASN A 17 9.74 19.95 -13.27
N ARG A 18 9.03 19.02 -12.65
CA ARG A 18 9.55 18.12 -11.61
C ARG A 18 8.72 16.84 -11.54
N PHE A 19 9.28 15.83 -10.90
CA PHE A 19 8.54 14.66 -10.46
C PHE A 19 8.14 14.80 -9.00
N GLU A 20 6.95 14.36 -8.67
CA GLU A 20 6.45 14.31 -7.29
C GLU A 20 6.24 12.85 -6.89
N PHE A 21 6.86 12.44 -5.79
CA PHE A 21 6.54 11.16 -5.15
C PHE A 21 5.31 11.32 -4.26
N ARG A 22 4.29 10.51 -4.52
CA ARG A 22 3.02 10.52 -3.79
C ARG A 22 2.70 9.12 -3.32
N ALA A 23 2.78 8.91 -2.01
CA ALA A 23 2.39 7.65 -1.39
C ALA A 23 1.87 7.89 0.01
N VAL A 24 0.94 7.03 0.45
CA VAL A 24 0.46 7.04 1.83
C VAL A 24 1.52 6.42 2.72
N GLY A 25 1.88 7.10 3.81
CA GLY A 25 2.93 6.63 4.70
C GLY A 25 3.17 7.58 5.86
N SER A 26 2.12 7.89 6.66
CA SER A 26 2.16 8.90 7.72
C SER A 26 3.28 8.71 8.75
N SER A 27 3.72 7.49 8.98
CA SER A 27 4.82 7.15 9.89
C SER A 27 6.05 6.57 9.19
N GLN A 28 6.09 6.61 7.85
CA GLN A 28 7.19 6.06 7.06
C GLN A 28 8.24 7.12 6.74
N ASN A 29 9.49 6.67 6.59
CA ASN A 29 10.56 7.51 6.10
C ASN A 29 10.61 7.43 4.56
N VAL A 30 10.71 8.58 3.90
CA VAL A 30 10.77 8.67 2.44
C VAL A 30 12.11 8.20 1.86
N ALA A 31 13.14 8.01 2.68
CA ALA A 31 14.51 7.76 2.21
C ALA A 31 14.64 6.54 1.29
N THR A 32 13.99 5.41 1.62
CA THR A 32 14.04 4.21 0.77
C THR A 32 13.40 4.47 -0.59
N ALA A 33 12.22 5.08 -0.63
CA ALA A 33 11.54 5.40 -1.87
C ALA A 33 12.37 6.38 -2.73
N ALA A 34 12.92 7.42 -2.11
CA ALA A 34 13.78 8.39 -2.81
C ALA A 34 15.07 7.73 -3.34
N CYS A 35 15.69 6.84 -2.56
CA CYS A 35 16.87 6.10 -3.00
C CYS A 35 16.56 5.24 -4.23
N VAL A 36 15.49 4.44 -4.19
CA VAL A 36 15.07 3.58 -5.31
C VAL A 36 14.77 4.40 -6.56
N LEU A 37 13.93 5.44 -6.43
CA LEU A 37 13.53 6.27 -7.56
C LEU A 37 14.71 6.99 -8.19
N ASN A 38 15.61 7.58 -7.40
CA ASN A 38 16.81 8.23 -7.92
C ASN A 38 17.73 7.24 -8.62
N THR A 39 17.89 6.02 -8.11
CA THR A 39 18.70 4.97 -8.72
C THR A 39 18.13 4.57 -10.09
N VAL A 40 16.82 4.32 -10.17
CA VAL A 40 16.14 3.96 -11.43
C VAL A 40 16.27 5.08 -12.47
N VAL A 41 16.07 6.34 -12.07
CA VAL A 41 16.22 7.49 -12.97
C VAL A 41 17.67 7.66 -13.42
N ALA A 42 18.64 7.49 -12.52
CA ALA A 42 20.06 7.58 -12.87
C ALA A 42 20.46 6.50 -13.89
N GLU A 43 19.97 5.28 -13.73
CA GLU A 43 20.19 4.20 -14.70
C GLU A 43 19.60 4.54 -16.06
N SER A 44 18.32 4.92 -16.12
CA SER A 44 17.65 5.29 -17.37
C SER A 44 18.35 6.44 -18.09
N LEU A 45 18.87 7.43 -17.35
CA LEU A 45 19.66 8.53 -17.93
C LEU A 45 21.03 8.07 -18.43
N THR A 46 21.64 7.08 -17.78
CA THR A 46 22.89 6.48 -18.22
C THR A 46 22.70 5.72 -19.52
N GLU A 47 21.66 4.92 -19.64
CA GLU A 47 21.28 4.22 -20.86
C GLU A 47 20.96 5.20 -21.99
N PHE A 48 20.13 6.20 -21.71
CA PHE A 48 19.80 7.27 -22.67
C PHE A 48 21.05 7.95 -23.21
N ARG A 49 21.98 8.33 -22.35
CA ARG A 49 23.24 8.97 -22.73
C ARG A 49 24.09 8.05 -23.61
N ALA A 50 24.21 6.77 -23.23
CA ALA A 50 25.03 5.83 -24.01
C ALA A 50 24.49 5.66 -25.44
N GLU A 51 23.15 5.63 -25.60
CA GLU A 51 22.56 5.56 -26.95
C GLU A 51 22.78 6.84 -27.77
N VAL A 52 22.64 8.00 -27.14
CA VAL A 52 22.96 9.28 -27.85
C VAL A 52 24.43 9.33 -28.27
N ASP A 53 25.34 9.00 -27.35
CA ASP A 53 26.79 9.00 -27.63
C ASP A 53 27.13 8.00 -28.76
N ALA A 54 26.44 6.86 -28.86
CA ALA A 54 26.62 5.90 -29.95
C ALA A 54 26.17 6.45 -31.31
N LEU A 55 25.04 7.17 -31.38
CA LEU A 55 24.56 7.80 -32.62
C LEU A 55 25.48 8.95 -33.06
N GLU A 56 25.95 9.77 -32.11
CA GLU A 56 26.96 10.81 -32.41
C GLU A 56 28.26 10.20 -32.96
N ALA A 57 28.74 9.09 -32.39
CA ALA A 57 29.90 8.37 -32.89
C ALA A 57 29.70 7.78 -34.29
N ALA A 58 28.45 7.47 -34.66
CA ALA A 58 28.06 7.03 -35.99
C ALA A 58 27.94 8.19 -37.03
N GLY A 59 28.09 9.44 -36.58
CA GLY A 59 28.09 10.62 -37.42
C GLY A 59 26.82 11.43 -37.44
N GLU A 60 25.85 11.14 -36.58
CA GLU A 60 24.66 11.97 -36.43
C GLU A 60 24.98 13.23 -35.63
N ASP A 61 24.25 14.31 -35.93
CA ASP A 61 24.30 15.51 -35.09
C ASP A 61 23.60 15.27 -33.76
N ARG A 62 24.07 15.93 -32.69
CA ARG A 62 23.58 15.73 -31.32
C ARG A 62 22.06 15.93 -31.18
N SER A 63 21.49 16.92 -31.84
CA SER A 63 20.07 17.21 -31.74
C SER A 63 19.23 16.10 -32.38
N SER A 64 19.64 15.60 -33.54
CA SER A 64 19.01 14.47 -34.22
C SER A 64 19.14 13.19 -33.40
N ALA A 65 20.31 12.89 -32.85
CA ALA A 65 20.57 11.75 -32.00
C ALA A 65 19.69 11.77 -30.74
N VAL A 66 19.63 12.90 -30.02
CA VAL A 66 18.76 13.07 -28.86
C VAL A 66 17.30 12.84 -29.22
N MET A 67 16.81 13.41 -30.33
CA MET A 67 15.41 13.24 -30.75
C MET A 67 15.09 11.80 -31.16
N ALA A 68 16.02 11.09 -31.76
CA ALA A 68 15.87 9.68 -32.10
C ALA A 68 15.72 8.81 -30.84
N VAL A 69 16.59 9.00 -29.85
CA VAL A 69 16.53 8.26 -28.58
C VAL A 69 15.29 8.60 -27.79
N VAL A 70 14.88 9.87 -27.71
CA VAL A 70 13.61 10.27 -27.06
C VAL A 70 12.42 9.53 -27.68
N ARG A 71 12.32 9.49 -29.01
CA ARG A 71 11.23 8.78 -29.69
C ARG A 71 11.23 7.29 -29.40
N LYS A 72 12.44 6.66 -29.36
CA LYS A 72 12.59 5.25 -28.99
C LYS A 72 12.06 5.00 -27.58
N PHE A 73 12.54 5.75 -26.58
CA PHE A 73 12.14 5.60 -25.19
C PHE A 73 10.62 5.79 -24.98
N ILE A 74 10.01 6.79 -25.64
CA ILE A 74 8.56 6.99 -25.61
C ILE A 74 7.84 5.77 -26.18
N SER A 75 8.29 5.23 -27.31
CA SER A 75 7.67 4.07 -27.94
C SER A 75 7.78 2.80 -27.09
N GLU A 76 8.93 2.58 -26.47
CA GLU A 76 9.16 1.43 -25.59
C GLU A 76 8.41 1.54 -24.26
N SER A 77 8.03 2.76 -23.84
CA SER A 77 7.31 3.02 -22.60
C SER A 77 5.77 2.99 -22.76
N GLN A 78 5.24 2.63 -23.93
CA GLN A 78 3.79 2.69 -24.19
C GLN A 78 2.99 1.78 -23.23
N ASP A 79 3.52 0.62 -22.89
CA ASP A 79 2.82 -0.36 -22.04
C ASP A 79 2.64 0.12 -20.59
N ILE A 80 3.43 1.09 -20.13
CA ILE A 80 3.31 1.67 -18.80
C ILE A 80 2.55 3.00 -18.79
N MET A 81 2.23 3.57 -19.96
CA MET A 81 1.47 4.81 -20.06
C MET A 81 -0.01 4.55 -19.76
N PHE A 82 -0.54 5.26 -18.78
CA PHE A 82 -1.92 5.16 -18.36
C PHE A 82 -2.52 6.53 -18.06
N GLU A 83 -3.70 6.77 -18.61
CA GLU A 83 -4.53 7.94 -18.31
C GLU A 83 -5.85 7.46 -17.70
N GLY A 84 -6.15 7.89 -16.48
CA GLY A 84 -7.39 7.51 -15.80
C GLY A 84 -7.25 7.26 -14.31
N ASN A 85 -8.15 6.45 -13.77
CA ASN A 85 -8.18 6.12 -12.34
C ASN A 85 -7.34 4.87 -12.03
N GLY A 86 -6.11 5.06 -11.51
CA GLY A 86 -5.21 3.99 -11.11
C GLY A 86 -5.71 3.09 -9.97
N TYR A 87 -6.83 3.45 -9.31
CA TYR A 87 -7.46 2.64 -8.24
C TYR A 87 -8.64 1.80 -8.76
N SER A 88 -8.98 1.89 -10.03
CA SER A 88 -10.11 1.15 -10.60
C SER A 88 -9.77 -0.32 -10.84
N LYS A 89 -10.80 -1.18 -10.78
CA LYS A 89 -10.65 -2.60 -11.12
C LYS A 89 -10.33 -2.83 -12.60
N GLU A 90 -10.83 -1.95 -13.45
CA GLU A 90 -10.56 -1.97 -14.89
C GLU A 90 -9.06 -1.79 -15.15
N TRP A 91 -8.41 -0.88 -14.40
CA TRP A 91 -6.97 -0.70 -14.50
C TRP A 91 -6.19 -1.93 -14.02
N GLU A 92 -6.61 -2.57 -12.93
CA GLU A 92 -5.96 -3.80 -12.47
C GLU A 92 -5.97 -4.91 -13.53
N ILE A 93 -7.10 -5.05 -14.25
CA ILE A 93 -7.23 -6.03 -15.33
C ILE A 93 -6.35 -5.66 -16.51
N GLU A 94 -6.37 -4.39 -16.91
CA GLU A 94 -5.57 -3.89 -18.02
C GLU A 94 -4.08 -3.96 -17.73
N ALA A 95 -3.64 -3.58 -16.53
CA ALA A 95 -2.26 -3.66 -16.09
C ALA A 95 -1.74 -5.11 -16.15
N ALA A 96 -2.53 -6.07 -15.70
CA ALA A 96 -2.19 -7.50 -15.79
C ALA A 96 -2.08 -7.95 -17.25
N ALA A 97 -2.98 -7.50 -18.13
CA ALA A 97 -2.93 -7.82 -19.57
C ALA A 97 -1.70 -7.22 -20.26
N ARG A 98 -1.19 -6.07 -19.77
CA ARG A 98 0.05 -5.44 -20.22
C ARG A 98 1.33 -6.06 -19.60
N GLY A 99 1.20 -7.06 -18.74
CA GLY A 99 2.33 -7.69 -18.04
C GLY A 99 2.87 -6.89 -16.85
N LEU A 100 2.14 -5.86 -16.39
CA LEU A 100 2.51 -5.08 -15.22
C LEU A 100 2.13 -5.84 -13.93
N ARG A 101 3.00 -5.80 -12.93
CA ARG A 101 2.73 -6.44 -11.63
C ARG A 101 1.70 -5.65 -10.84
N ALA A 102 0.72 -6.36 -10.30
CA ALA A 102 -0.25 -5.82 -9.34
C ALA A 102 -0.06 -6.53 -7.99
N VAL A 103 0.94 -6.11 -7.23
CA VAL A 103 1.25 -6.67 -5.90
C VAL A 103 0.24 -6.15 -4.87
N ARG A 104 -0.34 -7.06 -4.06
CA ARG A 104 -1.42 -6.72 -3.12
C ARG A 104 -1.07 -6.89 -1.65
N ASN A 105 0.08 -7.44 -1.35
CA ASN A 105 0.55 -7.63 0.01
C ASN A 105 2.00 -7.20 0.17
N VAL A 106 2.36 -6.84 1.39
CA VAL A 106 3.69 -6.28 1.70
C VAL A 106 4.82 -7.28 1.53
N PRO A 107 4.73 -8.54 2.01
CA PRO A 107 5.79 -9.51 1.79
C PRO A 107 6.12 -9.73 0.33
N GLU A 108 5.12 -9.88 -0.53
CA GLU A 108 5.30 -10.04 -1.97
C GLU A 108 5.96 -8.78 -2.60
N ALA A 109 5.60 -7.57 -2.12
CA ALA A 109 6.23 -6.34 -2.57
C ALA A 109 7.72 -6.27 -2.21
N TYR A 110 8.12 -6.85 -1.07
CA TYR A 110 9.53 -6.85 -0.67
C TYR A 110 10.37 -7.84 -1.47
N GLU A 111 9.78 -8.87 -2.09
CA GLU A 111 10.51 -9.82 -2.95
C GLU A 111 11.25 -9.13 -4.09
N VAL A 112 10.84 -7.93 -4.50
CA VAL A 112 11.55 -7.15 -5.52
C VAL A 112 13.03 -6.90 -5.14
N PHE A 113 13.34 -6.78 -3.84
CA PHE A 113 14.72 -6.62 -3.37
C PHE A 113 15.57 -7.89 -3.52
N ASN A 114 14.92 -9.04 -3.64
CA ASN A 114 15.59 -10.34 -3.81
C ASN A 114 15.76 -10.73 -5.30
N GLU A 115 15.23 -9.94 -6.22
CA GLU A 115 15.34 -10.20 -7.66
C GLU A 115 16.74 -9.88 -8.18
N PRO A 116 17.32 -10.76 -8.99
CA PRO A 116 18.66 -10.55 -9.55
C PRO A 116 18.84 -9.19 -10.23
N GLN A 117 17.87 -8.77 -11.03
CA GLN A 117 17.89 -7.49 -11.73
C GLN A 117 17.95 -6.27 -10.78
N THR A 118 17.30 -6.36 -9.62
CA THR A 118 17.33 -5.30 -8.59
C THR A 118 18.70 -5.25 -7.94
N VAL A 119 19.25 -6.42 -7.57
CA VAL A 119 20.58 -6.52 -6.98
C VAL A 119 21.65 -5.98 -7.94
N GLU A 120 21.59 -6.38 -9.22
CA GLU A 120 22.52 -5.89 -10.26
C GLU A 120 22.40 -4.39 -10.50
N LEU A 121 21.17 -3.84 -10.48
CA LEU A 121 20.95 -2.40 -10.62
C LEU A 121 21.66 -1.61 -9.53
N PHE A 122 21.48 -1.99 -8.27
CA PHE A 122 22.08 -1.31 -7.14
C PHE A 122 23.61 -1.44 -7.12
N ASP A 123 24.13 -2.62 -7.45
CA ASP A 123 25.57 -2.89 -7.53
C ASP A 123 26.23 -2.09 -8.66
N ARG A 124 25.67 -2.15 -9.86
CA ARG A 124 26.17 -1.43 -11.06
C ARG A 124 26.16 0.08 -10.86
N THR A 125 25.15 0.62 -10.20
CA THR A 125 25.06 2.06 -9.91
C THR A 125 25.91 2.47 -8.70
N GLY A 126 26.49 1.53 -7.98
CA GLY A 126 27.31 1.79 -6.79
C GLY A 126 26.53 2.35 -5.59
N VAL A 127 25.21 2.15 -5.56
CA VAL A 127 24.34 2.69 -4.50
C VAL A 127 24.27 1.74 -3.31
N LEU A 128 24.15 0.44 -3.55
CA LEU A 128 24.15 -0.62 -2.53
C LEU A 128 24.90 -1.84 -3.08
N ALA A 129 25.75 -2.43 -2.23
CA ALA A 129 26.35 -3.71 -2.55
C ALA A 129 25.30 -4.86 -2.43
N PRO A 130 25.50 -6.02 -3.09
CA PRO A 130 24.55 -7.12 -3.06
C PRO A 130 24.15 -7.59 -1.66
N ASN A 131 25.09 -7.65 -0.73
CA ASN A 131 24.85 -8.00 0.66
C ASN A 131 24.03 -6.92 1.41
N GLU A 132 24.13 -5.65 1.02
CA GLU A 132 23.32 -4.57 1.59
C GLU A 132 21.87 -4.62 1.09
N VAL A 133 21.66 -4.97 -0.18
CA VAL A 133 20.31 -5.21 -0.73
C VAL A 133 19.65 -6.37 -0.02
N GLN A 134 20.37 -7.50 0.16
CA GLN A 134 19.90 -8.66 0.89
C GLN A 134 19.55 -8.30 2.35
N ALA A 135 20.41 -7.58 3.04
CA ALA A 135 20.16 -7.15 4.41
C ALA A 135 18.91 -6.26 4.52
N ARG A 136 18.65 -5.39 3.55
CA ARG A 136 17.42 -4.56 3.50
C ARG A 136 16.18 -5.41 3.33
N PHE A 137 16.21 -6.41 2.46
CA PHE A 137 15.11 -7.36 2.30
C PHE A 137 14.77 -8.06 3.61
N GLU A 138 15.77 -8.59 4.31
CA GLU A 138 15.59 -9.26 5.61
C GLU A 138 15.03 -8.30 6.67
N ILE A 139 15.60 -7.10 6.81
CA ILE A 139 15.18 -6.09 7.78
C ILE A 139 13.74 -5.63 7.52
N LEU A 140 13.35 -5.44 6.26
CA LEU A 140 11.99 -5.03 5.90
C LEU A 140 10.97 -6.10 6.29
N ASN A 141 11.24 -7.36 5.97
CA ASN A 141 10.39 -8.49 6.34
C ASN A 141 10.29 -8.66 7.87
N GLU A 142 11.41 -8.62 8.57
CA GLU A 142 11.43 -8.72 10.03
C GLU A 142 10.66 -7.58 10.69
N THR A 143 10.85 -6.35 10.19
CA THR A 143 10.13 -5.18 10.69
C THR A 143 8.62 -5.30 10.47
N TYR A 144 8.20 -5.79 9.32
CA TYR A 144 6.79 -6.04 9.01
C TYR A 144 6.18 -7.06 9.97
N VAL A 145 6.83 -8.21 10.15
CA VAL A 145 6.37 -9.25 11.07
C VAL A 145 6.28 -8.74 12.51
N LYS A 146 7.31 -8.03 12.99
CA LYS A 146 7.32 -7.44 14.34
C LYS A 146 6.18 -6.44 14.55
N LYS A 147 5.91 -5.57 13.57
CA LYS A 147 4.79 -4.62 13.65
C LYS A 147 3.46 -5.33 13.77
N LEU A 148 3.20 -6.33 12.92
CA LEU A 148 1.97 -7.12 12.98
C LEU A 148 1.81 -7.85 14.32
N GLN A 149 2.89 -8.41 14.86
CA GLN A 149 2.87 -9.05 16.17
C GLN A 149 2.54 -8.07 17.31
N ILE A 150 3.10 -6.85 17.26
CA ILE A 150 2.80 -5.80 18.24
C ILE A 150 1.32 -5.40 18.14
N GLU A 151 0.84 -5.13 16.93
CA GLU A 151 -0.56 -4.74 16.70
C GLU A 151 -1.54 -5.82 17.15
N ALA A 152 -1.27 -7.10 16.83
CA ALA A 152 -2.11 -8.22 17.27
C ALA A 152 -2.15 -8.35 18.80
N ARG A 153 -1.01 -8.19 19.47
CA ARG A 153 -0.95 -8.22 20.95
C ARG A 153 -1.72 -7.06 21.58
N ILE A 154 -1.56 -5.86 21.04
CA ILE A 154 -2.27 -4.67 21.52
C ILE A 154 -3.77 -4.82 21.33
N ILE A 155 -4.24 -5.32 20.17
CA ILE A 155 -5.66 -5.58 19.93
C ILE A 155 -6.20 -6.60 20.95
N GLY A 156 -5.47 -7.69 21.19
CA GLY A 156 -5.83 -8.69 22.20
C GLY A 156 -5.94 -8.07 23.61
N ASP A 157 -4.95 -7.30 24.01
CA ASP A 157 -4.95 -6.61 25.29
C ASP A 157 -6.12 -5.60 25.42
N MET A 158 -6.35 -4.80 24.39
CA MET A 158 -7.48 -3.86 24.36
C MET A 158 -8.82 -4.59 24.45
N CYS A 159 -9.00 -5.69 23.73
CA CYS A 159 -10.23 -6.48 23.78
C CYS A 159 -10.49 -7.00 25.17
N LEU A 160 -9.50 -7.63 25.79
CA LEU A 160 -9.67 -8.28 27.12
C LEU A 160 -9.81 -7.26 28.25
N ASN A 161 -9.03 -6.19 28.25
CA ASN A 161 -8.93 -5.27 29.39
C ASN A 161 -9.80 -4.02 29.26
N HIS A 162 -10.28 -3.69 28.05
CA HIS A 162 -11.06 -2.47 27.83
C HIS A 162 -12.41 -2.74 27.17
N VAL A 163 -12.44 -3.43 26.02
CA VAL A 163 -13.66 -3.60 25.23
C VAL A 163 -14.65 -4.55 25.94
N ILE A 164 -14.19 -5.75 26.33
CA ILE A 164 -15.05 -6.72 27.02
C ILE A 164 -15.60 -6.17 28.34
N PRO A 165 -14.81 -5.58 29.25
CA PRO A 165 -15.32 -4.96 30.46
C PRO A 165 -16.32 -3.83 30.21
N ALA A 166 -16.12 -3.03 29.16
CA ALA A 166 -17.09 -2.00 28.77
C ALA A 166 -18.40 -2.60 28.27
N ALA A 167 -18.33 -3.64 27.42
CA ALA A 167 -19.48 -4.36 26.92
C ALA A 167 -20.27 -5.02 28.05
N VAL A 168 -19.60 -5.65 29.02
CA VAL A 168 -20.23 -6.25 30.20
C VAL A 168 -20.95 -5.19 31.05
N ARG A 169 -20.36 -4.04 31.26
CA ARG A 169 -21.02 -2.93 31.97
C ARG A 169 -22.30 -2.48 31.24
N TYR A 170 -22.25 -2.38 29.94
CA TYR A 170 -23.42 -2.00 29.13
C TYR A 170 -24.49 -3.10 29.15
N GLN A 171 -24.09 -4.38 29.09
CA GLN A 171 -25.03 -5.50 29.30
C GLN A 171 -25.77 -5.39 30.63
N ASN A 172 -25.10 -5.07 31.73
CA ASN A 172 -25.72 -4.91 33.04
C ASN A 172 -26.78 -3.79 33.04
N ILE A 173 -26.50 -2.66 32.38
CA ILE A 173 -27.46 -1.57 32.21
C ILE A 173 -28.70 -2.05 31.46
N LEU A 174 -28.53 -2.78 30.36
CA LEU A 174 -29.65 -3.31 29.59
C LEU A 174 -30.44 -4.38 30.38
N ILE A 175 -29.76 -5.25 31.13
CA ILE A 175 -30.41 -6.26 31.99
C ILE A 175 -31.25 -5.60 33.06
N GLU A 176 -30.77 -4.56 33.72
CA GLU A 176 -31.52 -3.80 34.72
C GLU A 176 -32.74 -3.13 34.10
N ASN A 177 -32.60 -2.52 32.93
CA ASN A 177 -33.71 -1.93 32.20
C ASN A 177 -34.79 -3.00 31.86
N VAL A 178 -34.39 -4.12 31.26
CA VAL A 178 -35.33 -5.20 30.89
C VAL A 178 -36.04 -5.78 32.12
N LYS A 179 -35.35 -5.93 33.25
CA LYS A 179 -35.97 -6.35 34.53
C LYS A 179 -36.98 -5.34 35.00
N GLY A 180 -36.65 -4.05 35.01
CA GLY A 180 -37.58 -2.98 35.39
C GLY A 180 -38.81 -2.92 34.49
N MET A 181 -38.63 -3.09 33.18
CA MET A 181 -39.77 -3.17 32.24
C MET A 181 -40.67 -4.38 32.52
N LYS A 182 -40.09 -5.53 32.85
CA LYS A 182 -40.84 -6.72 33.23
C LYS A 182 -41.63 -6.52 34.53
N ASP A 183 -41.06 -5.86 35.53
CA ASP A 183 -41.71 -5.56 36.80
C ASP A 183 -42.90 -4.59 36.63
N ILE A 184 -42.81 -3.66 35.68
CA ILE A 184 -43.87 -2.67 35.41
C ILE A 184 -44.98 -3.24 34.51
N PHE A 185 -44.59 -3.93 33.42
CA PHE A 185 -45.52 -4.35 32.35
C PHE A 185 -45.90 -5.84 32.40
N GLY A 186 -45.36 -6.62 33.34
CA GLY A 186 -45.62 -8.05 33.44
C GLY A 186 -45.25 -8.80 32.16
N ASP A 187 -46.16 -9.64 31.65
CA ASP A 187 -45.87 -10.46 30.45
C ASP A 187 -45.78 -9.65 29.14
N ASP A 188 -46.27 -8.42 29.13
CA ASP A 188 -46.23 -7.53 27.95
C ASP A 188 -44.87 -6.83 27.74
N TYR A 189 -43.90 -7.00 28.65
CA TYR A 189 -42.61 -6.31 28.59
C TYR A 189 -41.87 -6.51 27.27
N LEU A 190 -42.04 -7.64 26.58
CA LEU A 190 -41.40 -7.94 25.30
C LEU A 190 -41.83 -6.96 24.20
N ASN A 191 -43.02 -6.38 24.27
CA ASN A 191 -43.50 -5.39 23.32
C ASN A 191 -42.75 -4.05 23.45
N TYR A 192 -42.07 -3.79 24.57
CA TYR A 192 -41.44 -2.53 24.91
C TYR A 192 -39.93 -2.58 24.96
N CYS A 193 -39.31 -3.79 25.05
CA CYS A 193 -37.85 -3.93 25.16
C CYS A 193 -37.25 -5.04 24.27
N ALA A 194 -37.92 -5.37 23.17
CA ALA A 194 -37.45 -6.39 22.25
C ALA A 194 -36.07 -6.05 21.65
N SER A 195 -35.80 -4.77 21.36
CA SER A 195 -34.54 -4.28 20.82
C SER A 195 -33.36 -4.42 21.78
N GLU A 196 -33.62 -4.16 23.06
CA GLU A 196 -32.63 -4.32 24.14
C GLU A 196 -32.26 -5.79 24.32
N ILE A 197 -33.22 -6.69 24.26
CA ILE A 197 -33.01 -8.14 24.38
C ILE A 197 -32.19 -8.64 23.17
N GLU A 198 -32.49 -8.17 21.96
CA GLU A 198 -31.70 -8.50 20.77
C GLU A 198 -30.25 -7.99 20.88
N THR A 199 -30.07 -6.76 21.37
CA THR A 199 -28.78 -6.17 21.63
C THR A 199 -28.00 -6.97 22.66
N LEU A 200 -28.61 -7.39 23.76
CA LEU A 200 -28.00 -8.25 24.76
C LEU A 200 -27.50 -9.57 24.18
N LYS A 201 -28.31 -10.22 23.32
CA LYS A 201 -27.89 -11.46 22.63
C LYS A 201 -26.68 -11.24 21.75
N LYS A 202 -26.65 -10.16 20.94
CA LYS A 202 -25.55 -9.82 20.08
C LYS A 202 -24.25 -9.56 20.87
N ILE A 203 -24.34 -8.76 21.94
CA ILE A 203 -23.18 -8.46 22.79
C ILE A 203 -22.64 -9.74 23.42
N SER A 204 -23.51 -10.61 23.97
CA SER A 204 -23.07 -11.88 24.55
C SER A 204 -22.38 -12.79 23.55
N THR A 205 -22.93 -12.88 22.35
CA THR A 205 -22.29 -13.64 21.24
C THR A 205 -20.93 -13.11 20.88
N TYR A 206 -20.79 -11.78 20.74
CA TYR A 206 -19.50 -11.15 20.38
C TYR A 206 -18.46 -11.29 21.49
N ILE A 207 -18.83 -11.13 22.76
CA ILE A 207 -17.92 -11.35 23.89
C ILE A 207 -17.39 -12.80 23.86
N ASN A 208 -18.26 -13.79 23.66
CA ASN A 208 -17.83 -15.18 23.59
C ASN A 208 -16.89 -15.44 22.42
N ASN A 209 -17.16 -14.87 21.25
CA ASN A 209 -16.32 -15.04 20.05
C ASN A 209 -14.94 -14.37 20.21
N VAL A 210 -14.84 -13.27 20.93
CA VAL A 210 -13.57 -12.57 21.17
C VAL A 210 -12.75 -13.24 22.28
N SER A 211 -13.43 -13.96 23.21
CA SER A 211 -12.79 -14.64 24.35
C SER A 211 -12.31 -16.07 24.02
N ALA A 212 -12.74 -16.60 22.87
CA ALA A 212 -12.36 -17.92 22.36
C ALA A 212 -11.05 -17.85 21.56
#